data_a77a85259ce7db2670e9046de41cbbf6
#
_entry.id   a77a85259ce7db2670e9046de41cbbf6
#
_cell.length_a   1.000
_cell.length_b   1.000
_cell.length_c   1.000
_cell.angle_alpha   90.00
_cell.angle_beta   90.00
_cell.angle_gamma   90.00
#
_symmetry.space_group_name_H-M   'P 1'
#
loop_
_entity.id
_entity.type
_entity.pdbx_description
1 polymer ?
#
loop_
_entity_poly.entity_id
_entity_poly.type
_entity_poly.pdbx_seq_one_letter_code
_entity_poly.pdbx_strand_id
1 'polypeptide(L)'
;MDCGSWDSGTFATLYSGGEGWGIGAMAAGLRPLWGIEHDAEIAAVANRNLGGHVHIADILEADPRTFETPEFLHASPPCPNFSSAKVGARESVQDIALGQATARFIEALLPRVFTLENVWLYRRSTSWQIIGDALNRCGYWFDLAHVNAADFGVPQTRKRMIVRAVQGGMVPYLPEPEPWRGWYQAIQDLIPSLPESQFAPWQLERLDDTLRETVLLSQGISRDHDGREYGITTRGGQEPAFTVTANWNMNTIRALLVGGQYGQPSDKKDRRPQTSSADDPAPTVTASYKGDWRAFMVPGGNAGSFRARRSDEPAQTVGDVGRVGNHPRAWIDGRVVRISVRCLARWQTFPDSYELPEKATVASRLIGNAVPCLLAEKLLGQLR
;
A
#
# COMPACT_ATOMS: atom_id res chain seq x y z
N MET A 1 -35.32 17.82 -10.18
CA MET A 1 -34.49 18.12 -9.01
C MET A 1 -33.15 18.55 -9.58
N ASP A 2 -32.84 19.82 -9.51
CA ASP A 2 -31.61 20.39 -10.02
C ASP A 2 -30.44 19.78 -9.25
N CYS A 3 -29.55 19.05 -9.96
CA CYS A 3 -28.22 18.72 -9.47
C CYS A 3 -27.45 20.04 -9.45
N GLY A 4 -27.52 20.77 -8.34
CA GLY A 4 -26.73 21.97 -8.15
C GLY A 4 -25.25 21.64 -8.43
N SER A 5 -24.61 22.48 -9.24
CA SER A 5 -23.18 22.47 -9.48
C SER A 5 -22.47 22.51 -8.11
N TRP A 6 -21.85 21.40 -7.72
CA TRP A 6 -21.04 21.33 -6.52
C TRP A 6 -19.78 22.17 -6.72
N ASP A 7 -19.80 23.40 -6.28
CA ASP A 7 -18.58 24.17 -6.06
C ASP A 7 -17.69 23.38 -5.11
N SER A 8 -16.43 23.25 -5.45
CA SER A 8 -15.39 22.43 -4.84
C SER A 8 -15.58 22.21 -3.34
N GLY A 9 -16.06 21.01 -2.95
CA GLY A 9 -16.23 20.63 -1.54
C GLY A 9 -14.90 20.73 -0.77
N THR A 10 -14.99 20.82 0.55
CA THR A 10 -13.81 20.97 1.42
C THR A 10 -13.45 19.67 2.12
N PHE A 11 -12.17 19.46 2.41
CA PHE A 11 -11.74 18.31 3.18
C PHE A 11 -10.78 18.67 4.31
N ALA A 12 -10.75 17.78 5.31
CA ALA A 12 -9.76 17.76 6.36
C ALA A 12 -9.25 16.34 6.65
N THR A 13 -8.06 16.26 7.22
CA THR A 13 -7.40 14.98 7.52
C THR A 13 -6.95 14.88 8.96
N LEU A 14 -7.27 13.77 9.61
CA LEU A 14 -6.72 13.36 10.89
C LEU A 14 -5.62 12.32 10.63
N TYR A 15 -4.49 12.46 11.30
CA TYR A 15 -3.28 11.65 11.06
C TYR A 15 -2.77 11.82 9.62
N SER A 16 -2.62 13.06 9.21
CA SER A 16 -2.40 13.48 7.82
C SER A 16 -1.21 12.80 7.16
N GLY A 17 -0.15 12.51 7.92
CA GLY A 17 1.08 11.97 7.37
C GLY A 17 1.63 12.84 6.24
N GLY A 18 2.04 12.22 5.14
CA GLY A 18 2.45 12.90 3.91
C GLY A 18 1.30 13.35 3.01
N GLU A 19 0.08 13.35 3.51
CA GLU A 19 -1.13 13.78 2.77
C GLU A 19 -1.40 12.98 1.49
N GLY A 20 -1.10 11.68 1.48
CA GLY A 20 -1.42 10.84 0.33
C GLY A 20 -2.91 10.82 0.01
N TRP A 21 -3.78 10.77 1.04
CA TRP A 21 -5.22 10.88 0.87
C TRP A 21 -5.62 12.29 0.40
N GLY A 22 -5.03 13.34 0.97
CA GLY A 22 -5.30 14.73 0.61
C GLY A 22 -4.93 15.04 -0.84
N ILE A 23 -3.82 14.50 -1.35
CA ILE A 23 -3.45 14.60 -2.78
C ILE A 23 -4.56 13.99 -3.65
N GLY A 24 -5.04 12.81 -3.30
CA GLY A 24 -6.15 12.18 -4.00
C GLY A 24 -7.46 12.97 -3.89
N ALA A 25 -7.71 13.58 -2.73
CA ALA A 25 -8.87 14.45 -2.52
C ALA A 25 -8.82 15.70 -3.41
N MET A 26 -7.65 16.33 -3.52
CA MET A 26 -7.45 17.46 -4.45
C MET A 26 -7.59 17.04 -5.90
N ALA A 27 -7.07 15.86 -6.29
CA ALA A 27 -7.27 15.32 -7.63
C ALA A 27 -8.75 15.04 -7.93
N ALA A 28 -9.53 14.64 -6.91
CA ALA A 28 -10.98 14.53 -6.99
C ALA A 28 -11.69 15.91 -6.96
N GLY A 29 -10.97 17.03 -6.92
CA GLY A 29 -11.52 18.39 -6.97
C GLY A 29 -11.97 18.95 -5.61
N LEU A 30 -11.55 18.36 -4.50
CA LEU A 30 -11.81 18.90 -3.16
C LEU A 30 -10.72 19.91 -2.77
N ARG A 31 -11.07 20.86 -1.92
CA ARG A 31 -10.16 21.89 -1.41
C ARG A 31 -9.78 21.59 0.04
N PRO A 32 -8.47 21.60 0.39
CA PRO A 32 -8.03 21.39 1.76
C PRO A 32 -8.46 22.55 2.68
N LEU A 33 -8.94 22.23 3.87
CA LEU A 33 -9.12 23.19 4.95
C LEU A 33 -7.98 23.09 5.96
N TRP A 34 -7.79 21.90 6.53
CA TRP A 34 -6.77 21.63 7.53
C TRP A 34 -6.44 20.15 7.60
N GLY A 35 -5.29 19.83 8.16
CA GLY A 35 -4.86 18.51 8.53
C GLY A 35 -4.21 18.51 9.91
N ILE A 36 -4.17 17.39 10.62
CA ILE A 36 -3.47 17.20 11.89
C ILE A 36 -2.44 16.09 11.76
N GLU A 37 -1.18 16.43 12.03
CA GLU A 37 -0.06 15.49 12.09
C GLU A 37 0.81 15.82 13.31
N HIS A 38 1.18 14.80 14.10
CA HIS A 38 1.99 15.00 15.32
C HIS A 38 3.49 15.04 15.02
N ASP A 39 3.95 14.38 13.95
CA ASP A 39 5.36 14.38 13.53
C ASP A 39 5.66 15.67 12.75
N ALA A 40 6.41 16.57 13.40
CA ALA A 40 6.73 17.89 12.84
C ALA A 40 7.55 17.79 11.52
N GLU A 41 8.42 16.77 11.36
CA GLU A 41 9.19 16.58 10.14
C GLU A 41 8.28 16.16 8.98
N ILE A 42 7.32 15.28 9.24
CA ILE A 42 6.34 14.83 8.25
C ILE A 42 5.36 15.96 7.89
N ALA A 43 4.82 16.67 8.88
CA ALA A 43 3.93 17.81 8.66
C ALA A 43 4.61 18.92 7.84
N ALA A 44 5.89 19.21 8.11
CA ALA A 44 6.65 20.18 7.32
C ALA A 44 6.80 19.77 5.85
N VAL A 45 6.95 18.48 5.57
CA VAL A 45 6.99 17.95 4.18
C VAL A 45 5.64 18.12 3.52
N ALA A 46 4.55 17.73 4.16
CA ALA A 46 3.19 17.90 3.65
C ALA A 46 2.91 19.39 3.33
N ASN A 47 3.25 20.27 4.25
CA ASN A 47 3.04 21.72 4.11
C ASN A 47 3.83 22.34 2.95
N ARG A 48 5.08 21.92 2.71
CA ARG A 48 5.84 22.38 1.55
C ARG A 48 5.19 21.99 0.22
N ASN A 49 4.59 20.82 0.19
CA ASN A 49 3.99 20.29 -1.03
C ASN A 49 2.58 20.79 -1.30
N LEU A 50 1.80 21.11 -0.26
CA LEU A 50 0.35 21.28 -0.38
C LEU A 50 -0.17 22.62 0.18
N GLY A 51 0.70 23.60 0.37
CA GLY A 51 0.29 24.98 0.67
C GLY A 51 0.03 25.28 2.14
N GLY A 52 0.50 24.45 3.09
CA GLY A 52 0.60 24.86 4.48
C GLY A 52 -0.65 24.70 5.34
N HIS A 53 -1.52 23.73 5.03
CA HIS A 53 -2.76 23.50 5.78
C HIS A 53 -2.65 22.46 6.91
N VAL A 54 -1.50 21.77 7.05
CA VAL A 54 -1.31 20.72 8.08
C VAL A 54 -0.80 21.35 9.38
N HIS A 55 -1.56 21.20 10.45
CA HIS A 55 -1.20 21.62 11.80
C HIS A 55 -0.36 20.56 12.52
N ILE A 56 0.73 21.00 13.16
CA ILE A 56 1.53 20.12 14.01
C ILE A 56 0.85 20.09 15.39
N ALA A 57 0.14 19.00 15.67
CA ALA A 57 -0.61 18.85 16.92
C ALA A 57 -0.79 17.38 17.31
N ASP A 58 -0.89 17.12 18.61
CA ASP A 58 -1.38 15.84 19.11
C ASP A 58 -2.92 15.85 19.08
N ILE A 59 -3.50 14.91 18.34
CA ILE A 59 -4.95 14.78 18.22
C ILE A 59 -5.63 14.47 19.57
N LEU A 60 -4.91 13.90 20.53
CA LEU A 60 -5.44 13.62 21.86
C LEU A 60 -5.73 14.90 22.62
N GLU A 61 -4.96 15.97 22.37
CA GLU A 61 -5.07 17.27 23.01
C GLU A 61 -5.88 18.29 22.19
N ALA A 62 -5.99 18.07 20.88
CA ALA A 62 -6.68 18.99 19.97
C ALA A 62 -8.18 19.09 20.29
N ASP A 63 -8.71 20.31 20.43
CA ASP A 63 -10.15 20.56 20.56
C ASP A 63 -10.78 20.67 19.15
N PRO A 64 -11.63 19.72 18.74
CA PRO A 64 -12.25 19.75 17.41
C PRO A 64 -13.07 21.01 17.13
N ARG A 65 -13.60 21.68 18.17
CA ARG A 65 -14.41 22.89 18.02
C ARG A 65 -13.62 24.12 17.59
N THR A 66 -12.30 24.05 17.61
CA THR A 66 -11.41 25.12 17.12
C THR A 66 -11.14 25.05 15.62
N PHE A 67 -11.59 23.98 14.95
CA PHE A 67 -11.40 23.76 13.53
C PHE A 67 -12.67 24.05 12.74
N GLU A 68 -12.49 24.55 11.52
CA GLU A 68 -13.58 24.73 10.59
C GLU A 68 -14.17 23.37 10.19
N THR A 69 -15.49 23.27 10.10
CA THR A 69 -16.18 22.02 9.70
C THR A 69 -15.91 21.72 8.22
N PRO A 70 -15.23 20.60 7.88
CA PRO A 70 -15.04 20.18 6.51
C PRO A 70 -16.28 19.46 5.99
N GLU A 71 -16.46 19.45 4.67
CA GLU A 71 -17.47 18.58 4.06
C GLU A 71 -17.04 17.11 4.11
N PHE A 72 -15.75 16.83 3.87
CA PHE A 72 -15.13 15.51 3.94
C PHE A 72 -14.10 15.47 5.06
N LEU A 73 -14.23 14.54 5.99
CA LEU A 73 -13.24 14.26 7.01
C LEU A 73 -12.63 12.88 6.78
N HIS A 74 -11.31 12.80 6.68
CA HIS A 74 -10.59 11.53 6.61
C HIS A 74 -9.81 11.24 7.88
N ALA A 75 -9.71 9.96 8.24
CA ALA A 75 -8.85 9.49 9.32
C ALA A 75 -8.07 8.23 8.92
N SER A 76 -6.77 8.21 9.20
CA SER A 76 -5.92 7.00 9.11
C SER A 76 -5.15 6.80 10.42
N PRO A 77 -5.83 6.40 11.50
CA PRO A 77 -5.20 6.26 12.81
C PRO A 77 -4.07 5.23 12.77
N PRO A 78 -2.93 5.50 13.44
CA PRO A 78 -1.82 4.55 13.51
C PRO A 78 -2.25 3.19 14.03
N CYS A 79 -1.73 2.11 13.41
CA CYS A 79 -2.13 0.74 13.77
C CYS A 79 -0.94 -0.22 13.94
N PRO A 80 0.11 0.14 14.70
CA PRO A 80 1.31 -0.70 14.81
C PRO A 80 1.03 -2.07 15.42
N ASN A 81 -0.08 -2.21 16.15
CA ASN A 81 -0.46 -3.44 16.84
C ASN A 81 -1.43 -4.34 16.06
N PHE A 82 -1.94 -3.91 14.91
CA PHE A 82 -2.89 -4.68 14.09
C PHE A 82 -2.27 -5.26 12.81
N SER A 83 -0.98 -5.03 12.61
CA SER A 83 -0.27 -5.62 11.47
C SER A 83 -0.21 -7.14 11.61
N SER A 84 -0.56 -7.87 10.55
CA SER A 84 -0.43 -9.33 10.47
C SER A 84 1.00 -9.84 10.67
N ALA A 85 1.98 -8.94 10.63
CA ALA A 85 3.39 -9.25 10.91
C ALA A 85 3.71 -9.41 12.41
N LYS A 86 2.80 -9.01 13.30
CA LYS A 86 3.03 -9.06 14.75
C LYS A 86 2.07 -10.07 15.39
N VAL A 87 2.52 -11.33 15.42
CA VAL A 87 1.73 -12.41 16.05
C VAL A 87 1.48 -12.09 17.52
N GLY A 88 0.22 -12.14 17.96
CA GLY A 88 -0.17 -11.92 19.35
C GLY A 88 -0.21 -10.45 19.81
N ALA A 89 -0.05 -9.48 18.91
CA ALA A 89 -0.21 -8.08 19.27
C ALA A 89 -1.65 -7.78 19.71
N ARG A 90 -1.78 -7.05 20.82
CA ARG A 90 -3.05 -6.58 21.35
C ARG A 90 -3.14 -5.08 21.19
N GLU A 91 -4.35 -4.59 21.03
CA GLU A 91 -4.67 -3.17 21.06
C GLU A 91 -4.14 -2.53 22.33
N SER A 92 -3.45 -1.41 22.24
CA SER A 92 -2.93 -0.68 23.38
C SER A 92 -3.94 0.36 23.85
N VAL A 93 -3.74 0.86 25.06
CA VAL A 93 -4.53 1.98 25.61
C VAL A 93 -4.41 3.22 24.72
N GLN A 94 -3.24 3.44 24.11
CA GLN A 94 -3.03 4.56 23.19
C GLN A 94 -3.82 4.36 21.87
N ASP A 95 -3.89 3.15 21.33
CA ASP A 95 -4.71 2.89 20.15
C ASP A 95 -6.18 3.23 20.41
N ILE A 96 -6.70 2.82 21.60
CA ILE A 96 -8.06 3.12 22.03
C ILE A 96 -8.29 4.63 22.16
N ALA A 97 -7.34 5.35 22.79
CA ALA A 97 -7.41 6.81 22.94
C ALA A 97 -7.45 7.52 21.57
N LEU A 98 -6.69 7.04 20.57
CA LEU A 98 -6.73 7.57 19.21
C LEU A 98 -8.09 7.31 18.53
N GLY A 99 -8.71 6.14 18.77
CA GLY A 99 -10.08 5.86 18.35
C GLY A 99 -11.10 6.80 18.98
N GLN A 100 -10.97 7.07 20.27
CA GLN A 100 -11.82 8.03 20.98
C GLN A 100 -11.64 9.47 20.48
N ALA A 101 -10.39 9.87 20.17
CA ALA A 101 -10.12 11.17 19.58
C ALA A 101 -10.78 11.31 18.21
N THR A 102 -10.67 10.29 17.35
CA THR A 102 -11.35 10.26 16.05
C THR A 102 -12.87 10.40 16.21
N ALA A 103 -13.49 9.65 17.13
CA ALA A 103 -14.92 9.75 17.42
C ALA A 103 -15.31 11.16 17.87
N ARG A 104 -14.51 11.78 18.73
CA ARG A 104 -14.71 13.16 19.22
C ARG A 104 -14.75 14.19 18.07
N PHE A 105 -13.86 14.03 17.05
CA PHE A 105 -13.87 14.89 15.87
C PHE A 105 -15.12 14.66 15.00
N ILE A 106 -15.56 13.42 14.83
CA ILE A 106 -16.80 13.10 14.11
C ILE A 106 -18.01 13.75 14.78
N GLU A 107 -18.15 13.57 16.11
CA GLU A 107 -19.28 14.06 16.90
C GLU A 107 -19.33 15.59 16.98
N ALA A 108 -18.17 16.25 17.01
CA ALA A 108 -18.12 17.71 17.11
C ALA A 108 -18.31 18.40 15.77
N LEU A 109 -17.78 17.85 14.68
CA LEU A 109 -17.77 18.50 13.36
C LEU A 109 -18.91 18.05 12.46
N LEU A 110 -19.43 16.83 12.62
CA LEU A 110 -20.52 16.27 11.81
C LEU A 110 -20.29 16.46 10.29
N PRO A 111 -19.12 16.08 9.74
CA PRO A 111 -18.86 16.24 8.30
C PRO A 111 -19.91 15.48 7.47
N ARG A 112 -20.26 15.99 6.28
CA ARG A 112 -21.18 15.27 5.39
C ARG A 112 -20.69 13.87 5.04
N VAL A 113 -19.38 13.73 4.81
CA VAL A 113 -18.73 12.47 4.49
C VAL A 113 -17.57 12.23 5.46
N PHE A 114 -17.53 11.04 6.05
CA PHE A 114 -16.38 10.55 6.79
C PHE A 114 -15.79 9.35 6.10
N THR A 115 -14.46 9.30 6.01
CA THR A 115 -13.72 8.13 5.48
C THR A 115 -12.63 7.70 6.46
N LEU A 116 -12.37 6.38 6.51
CA LEU A 116 -11.26 5.85 7.32
C LEU A 116 -10.50 4.78 6.52
N GLU A 117 -9.17 4.84 6.58
CA GLU A 117 -8.30 3.77 6.08
C GLU A 117 -7.54 3.13 7.22
N ASN A 118 -7.42 1.80 7.17
CA ASN A 118 -6.59 1.05 8.10
C ASN A 118 -6.26 -0.35 7.56
N VAL A 119 -5.43 -1.11 8.28
CA VAL A 119 -5.23 -2.53 7.99
C VAL A 119 -6.50 -3.34 8.27
N TRP A 120 -6.69 -4.44 7.53
CA TRP A 120 -7.93 -5.22 7.62
C TRP A 120 -8.28 -5.72 9.03
N LEU A 121 -7.29 -6.01 9.87
CA LEU A 121 -7.53 -6.48 11.23
C LEU A 121 -8.09 -5.40 12.16
N TYR A 122 -7.91 -4.11 11.84
CA TYR A 122 -8.45 -2.99 12.61
C TYR A 122 -9.97 -3.06 12.82
N ARG A 123 -10.71 -3.69 11.89
CA ARG A 123 -12.16 -3.91 12.02
C ARG A 123 -12.58 -4.68 13.27
N ARG A 124 -11.65 -5.36 13.95
CA ARG A 124 -11.91 -6.13 15.17
C ARG A 124 -11.49 -5.38 16.43
N SER A 125 -10.97 -4.17 16.31
CA SER A 125 -10.46 -3.37 17.41
C SER A 125 -11.57 -2.70 18.21
N THR A 126 -11.29 -2.39 19.46
CA THR A 126 -12.12 -1.50 20.31
C THR A 126 -12.16 -0.10 19.71
N SER A 127 -11.04 0.39 19.18
CA SER A 127 -10.97 1.69 18.47
C SER A 127 -11.97 1.78 17.34
N TRP A 128 -12.08 0.75 16.49
CA TRP A 128 -13.09 0.73 15.43
C TRP A 128 -14.52 0.70 15.98
N GLN A 129 -14.78 -0.07 17.03
CA GLN A 129 -16.10 -0.12 17.65
C GLN A 129 -16.51 1.27 18.14
N ILE A 130 -15.62 2.00 18.83
CA ILE A 130 -15.86 3.36 19.31
C ILE A 130 -16.20 4.31 18.15
N ILE A 131 -15.43 4.25 17.04
CA ILE A 131 -15.66 5.08 15.86
C ILE A 131 -17.01 4.71 15.21
N GLY A 132 -17.30 3.42 15.01
CA GLY A 132 -18.55 2.95 14.44
C GLY A 132 -19.76 3.35 15.27
N ASP A 133 -19.67 3.27 16.59
CA ASP A 133 -20.71 3.72 17.51
C ASP A 133 -20.94 5.25 17.41
N ALA A 134 -19.87 6.04 17.25
CA ALA A 134 -19.99 7.48 17.05
C ALA A 134 -20.69 7.78 15.71
N LEU A 135 -20.33 7.09 14.63
CA LEU A 135 -21.00 7.23 13.34
C LEU A 135 -22.51 6.92 13.46
N ASN A 136 -22.85 5.81 14.13
CA ASN A 136 -24.25 5.44 14.36
C ASN A 136 -25.02 6.50 15.17
N ARG A 137 -24.44 6.99 16.29
CA ARG A 137 -25.06 8.05 17.11
C ARG A 137 -25.28 9.34 16.34
N CYS A 138 -24.37 9.67 15.41
CA CYS A 138 -24.45 10.85 14.57
C CYS A 138 -25.31 10.68 13.31
N GLY A 139 -25.97 9.53 13.12
CA GLY A 139 -26.88 9.28 12.01
C GLY A 139 -26.22 9.04 10.66
N TYR A 140 -24.98 8.50 10.65
CA TYR A 140 -24.32 8.10 9.41
C TYR A 140 -24.77 6.73 8.94
N TRP A 141 -24.94 6.60 7.64
CA TRP A 141 -24.91 5.32 6.95
C TRP A 141 -23.47 5.06 6.49
N PHE A 142 -22.95 3.88 6.74
CA PHE A 142 -21.59 3.56 6.35
C PHE A 142 -21.43 2.13 5.85
N ASP A 143 -20.45 1.93 4.97
CA ASP A 143 -19.93 0.63 4.57
C ASP A 143 -18.50 0.42 5.08
N LEU A 144 -18.12 -0.85 5.18
CA LEU A 144 -16.77 -1.28 5.51
C LEU A 144 -16.33 -2.29 4.46
N ALA A 145 -15.36 -1.90 3.64
CA ALA A 145 -14.87 -2.70 2.54
C ALA A 145 -13.43 -3.18 2.74
N HIS A 146 -13.13 -4.38 2.24
CA HIS A 146 -11.77 -4.89 2.12
C HIS A 146 -11.25 -4.61 0.73
N VAL A 147 -10.50 -3.55 0.58
CA VAL A 147 -10.05 -3.01 -0.71
C VAL A 147 -8.61 -3.39 -0.97
N ASN A 148 -8.30 -3.81 -2.21
CA ASN A 148 -6.91 -3.89 -2.69
C ASN A 148 -6.66 -2.72 -3.63
N ALA A 149 -5.69 -1.87 -3.34
CA ALA A 149 -5.39 -0.69 -4.13
C ALA A 149 -5.09 -1.01 -5.62
N ALA A 150 -4.55 -2.20 -5.90
CA ALA A 150 -4.29 -2.63 -7.28
C ALA A 150 -5.57 -2.75 -8.12
N ASP A 151 -6.73 -3.03 -7.50
CA ASP A 151 -8.02 -3.12 -8.19
C ASP A 151 -8.52 -1.75 -8.67
N PHE A 152 -7.84 -0.67 -8.26
CA PHE A 152 -8.17 0.71 -8.60
C PHE A 152 -7.02 1.42 -9.37
N GLY A 153 -6.23 0.67 -10.13
CA GLY A 153 -5.16 1.19 -10.99
C GLY A 153 -3.85 1.57 -10.28
N VAL A 154 -3.76 1.37 -8.95
CA VAL A 154 -2.51 1.59 -8.21
C VAL A 154 -1.51 0.47 -8.56
N PRO A 155 -0.27 0.79 -9.01
CA PRO A 155 0.70 -0.23 -9.43
C PRO A 155 1.35 -0.97 -8.24
N GLN A 156 0.54 -1.21 -7.20
CA GLN A 156 0.94 -1.84 -5.95
C GLN A 156 -0.23 -2.63 -5.36
N THR A 157 0.02 -3.85 -4.91
CA THR A 157 -0.97 -4.56 -4.07
C THR A 157 -0.90 -4.01 -2.65
N ARG A 158 -2.01 -3.44 -2.20
CA ARG A 158 -2.15 -2.92 -0.83
C ARG A 158 -3.58 -3.16 -0.36
N LYS A 159 -3.75 -4.19 0.46
CA LYS A 159 -5.05 -4.53 1.02
C LYS A 159 -5.33 -3.74 2.29
N ARG A 160 -6.47 -3.06 2.32
CA ARG A 160 -6.86 -2.18 3.43
C ARG A 160 -8.35 -2.31 3.76
N MET A 161 -8.66 -2.03 5.00
CA MET A 161 -10.00 -1.68 5.45
C MET A 161 -10.27 -0.25 5.03
N ILE A 162 -11.34 -0.04 4.29
CA ILE A 162 -11.86 1.28 3.95
C ILE A 162 -13.26 1.41 4.53
N VAL A 163 -13.49 2.49 5.26
CA VAL A 163 -14.83 2.89 5.69
C VAL A 163 -15.22 4.13 4.93
N ARG A 164 -16.45 4.15 4.43
CA ARG A 164 -17.07 5.31 3.82
C ARG A 164 -18.40 5.54 4.53
N ALA A 165 -18.61 6.73 5.06
CA ALA A 165 -19.79 7.08 5.82
C ALA A 165 -20.39 8.38 5.29
N VAL A 166 -21.72 8.43 5.12
CA VAL A 166 -22.47 9.58 4.63
C VAL A 166 -23.55 9.93 5.64
N GLN A 167 -23.58 11.17 6.09
CA GLN A 167 -24.58 11.64 7.04
C GLN A 167 -25.94 11.81 6.36
N GLY A 168 -26.96 11.11 6.86
CA GLY A 168 -28.32 11.21 6.36
C GLY A 168 -28.54 10.73 4.92
N GLY A 169 -27.54 10.06 4.30
CA GLY A 169 -27.58 9.61 2.91
C GLY A 169 -27.09 8.19 2.71
N MET A 170 -27.32 7.64 1.52
CA MET A 170 -26.80 6.31 1.16
C MET A 170 -25.33 6.41 0.76
N VAL A 171 -24.54 5.38 1.11
CA VAL A 171 -23.18 5.21 0.61
C VAL A 171 -23.24 4.62 -0.81
N PRO A 172 -22.69 5.29 -1.83
CA PRO A 172 -22.67 4.74 -3.19
C PRO A 172 -21.80 3.48 -3.27
N TYR A 173 -22.01 2.66 -4.31
CA TYR A 173 -21.16 1.50 -4.55
C TYR A 173 -19.68 1.89 -4.73
N LEU A 174 -18.78 0.94 -4.46
CA LEU A 174 -17.37 1.12 -4.82
C LEU A 174 -17.23 1.24 -6.34
N PRO A 175 -16.20 1.95 -6.83
CA PRO A 175 -15.85 1.91 -8.24
C PRO A 175 -15.60 0.48 -8.71
N GLU A 176 -15.93 0.21 -9.99
CA GLU A 176 -15.62 -1.09 -10.60
C GLU A 176 -14.11 -1.33 -10.63
N PRO A 177 -13.67 -2.56 -10.37
CA PRO A 177 -12.25 -2.90 -10.45
C PRO A 177 -11.67 -2.69 -11.85
N GLU A 178 -10.46 -2.16 -11.90
CA GLU A 178 -9.69 -1.96 -13.12
C GLU A 178 -8.64 -3.07 -13.33
N PRO A 179 -8.20 -3.32 -14.57
CA PRO A 179 -7.06 -4.19 -14.83
C PRO A 179 -5.81 -3.71 -14.08
N TRP A 180 -5.07 -4.66 -13.54
CA TRP A 180 -3.90 -4.33 -12.74
C TRP A 180 -2.79 -3.70 -13.56
N ARG A 181 -2.18 -2.69 -12.99
CA ARG A 181 -1.03 -1.99 -13.54
C ARG A 181 0.27 -2.57 -12.98
N GLY A 182 1.21 -2.91 -13.86
CA GLY A 182 2.53 -3.42 -13.48
C GLY A 182 3.42 -2.38 -12.81
N TRP A 183 4.25 -2.81 -11.86
CA TRP A 183 5.21 -1.98 -11.15
C TRP A 183 6.26 -1.36 -12.08
N TYR A 184 6.71 -2.12 -13.08
CA TYR A 184 7.74 -1.71 -14.03
C TYR A 184 7.30 -0.50 -14.86
N GLN A 185 6.09 -0.54 -15.41
CA GLN A 185 5.53 0.56 -16.19
C GLN A 185 5.49 1.88 -15.42
N ALA A 186 5.25 1.82 -14.11
CA ALA A 186 5.16 3.00 -13.26
C ALA A 186 6.51 3.69 -13.01
N ILE A 187 7.64 3.01 -13.24
CA ILE A 187 8.98 3.53 -12.96
C ILE A 187 9.94 3.41 -14.15
N GLN A 188 9.45 3.04 -15.31
CA GLN A 188 10.27 2.70 -16.50
C GLN A 188 11.27 3.80 -16.87
N ASP A 189 10.86 5.05 -16.82
CA ASP A 189 11.68 6.22 -17.11
C ASP A 189 12.73 6.51 -16.03
N LEU A 190 12.54 6.04 -14.80
CA LEU A 190 13.52 6.20 -13.71
C LEU A 190 14.65 5.16 -13.77
N ILE A 191 14.44 4.04 -14.46
CA ILE A 191 15.36 2.90 -14.46
C ILE A 191 16.81 3.28 -14.88
N PRO A 192 17.02 4.10 -15.92
CA PRO A 192 18.38 4.49 -16.30
C PRO A 192 19.17 5.20 -15.20
N SER A 193 18.48 5.90 -14.30
CA SER A 193 19.07 6.65 -13.19
C SER A 193 19.21 5.85 -11.89
N LEU A 194 18.68 4.64 -11.83
CA LEU A 194 18.73 3.84 -10.61
C LEU A 194 20.16 3.38 -10.30
N PRO A 195 20.58 3.45 -9.04
CA PRO A 195 21.92 3.04 -8.64
C PRO A 195 22.13 1.56 -8.90
N GLU A 196 23.28 1.21 -9.43
CA GLU A 196 23.72 -0.18 -9.52
C GLU A 196 23.79 -0.83 -8.14
N SER A 197 23.53 -2.10 -8.09
CA SER A 197 23.50 -2.88 -6.88
C SER A 197 24.04 -4.28 -7.15
N GLN A 198 24.28 -5.03 -6.10
CA GLN A 198 24.63 -6.44 -6.17
C GLN A 198 23.72 -7.22 -5.23
N PHE A 199 23.44 -8.45 -5.61
CA PHE A 199 22.78 -9.36 -4.68
C PHE A 199 23.77 -9.74 -3.57
N ALA A 200 23.28 -9.85 -2.35
CA ALA A 200 24.07 -10.39 -1.26
C ALA A 200 24.41 -11.88 -1.53
N PRO A 201 25.55 -12.42 -1.01
CA PRO A 201 25.94 -13.81 -1.25
C PRO A 201 24.81 -14.83 -0.99
N TRP A 202 24.13 -14.70 0.12
CA TRP A 202 22.97 -15.54 0.45
C TRP A 202 21.78 -15.35 -0.51
N GLN A 203 21.73 -14.24 -1.26
CA GLN A 203 20.78 -14.01 -2.32
C GLN A 203 21.18 -14.75 -3.58
N LEU A 204 22.43 -14.69 -3.95
CA LEU A 204 22.96 -15.43 -5.10
C LEU A 204 22.79 -16.94 -4.90
N GLU A 205 23.12 -17.44 -3.69
CA GLU A 205 22.98 -18.85 -3.33
C GLU A 205 21.52 -19.36 -3.57
N ARG A 206 20.53 -18.56 -3.22
CA ARG A 206 19.12 -18.90 -3.47
C ARG A 206 18.66 -18.61 -4.88
N LEU A 207 19.28 -17.65 -5.57
CA LEU A 207 19.04 -17.43 -6.99
C LEU A 207 19.51 -18.64 -7.80
N ASP A 208 20.67 -19.22 -7.48
CA ASP A 208 21.19 -20.41 -8.15
C ASP A 208 20.25 -21.61 -7.98
N ASP A 209 19.73 -21.86 -6.79
CA ASP A 209 18.74 -22.90 -6.55
C ASP A 209 17.44 -22.63 -7.30
N THR A 210 17.05 -21.38 -7.38
CA THR A 210 15.83 -20.96 -8.09
C THR A 210 16.05 -20.84 -9.60
N LEU A 211 17.27 -20.56 -10.08
CA LEU A 211 17.64 -20.63 -11.48
C LEU A 211 17.63 -22.06 -12.02
N ARG A 212 17.88 -23.03 -11.17
CA ARG A 212 17.79 -24.44 -11.50
C ARG A 212 16.36 -24.99 -11.44
N GLU A 213 15.50 -24.36 -10.63
CA GLU A 213 14.11 -24.74 -10.46
C GLU A 213 13.17 -23.56 -10.73
N THR A 214 12.58 -23.55 -11.85
CA THR A 214 11.73 -22.49 -12.38
C THR A 214 10.69 -21.94 -11.46
N VAL A 215 10.60 -20.67 -11.49
CA VAL A 215 9.72 -19.73 -10.84
C VAL A 215 8.32 -20.21 -10.54
N LEU A 216 8.11 -20.54 -9.32
CA LEU A 216 6.87 -20.35 -8.62
C LEU A 216 7.07 -19.38 -7.46
N LEU A 217 6.14 -18.49 -7.37
CA LEU A 217 6.06 -17.50 -6.33
C LEU A 217 5.58 -18.15 -5.06
N SER A 218 6.42 -18.26 -4.07
CA SER A 218 5.97 -18.63 -2.74
C SER A 218 6.04 -17.45 -1.79
N GLN A 219 4.99 -17.23 -1.04
CA GLN A 219 5.00 -16.30 0.08
C GLN A 219 5.20 -17.09 1.36
N GLY A 220 6.12 -16.60 2.16
CA GLY A 220 6.25 -16.81 3.58
C GLY A 220 6.09 -18.23 4.10
N ILE A 221 7.19 -18.83 4.47
CA ILE A 221 7.17 -19.94 5.41
C ILE A 221 7.11 -19.32 6.80
N SER A 222 5.96 -19.39 7.44
CA SER A 222 5.88 -19.21 8.88
C SER A 222 6.22 -20.55 9.53
N ARG A 223 7.00 -20.51 10.62
CA ARG A 223 7.29 -21.71 11.41
C ARG A 223 6.54 -21.60 12.72
N ASP A 224 5.90 -22.70 13.12
CA ASP A 224 5.33 -22.82 14.44
C ASP A 224 6.39 -23.00 15.53
N HIS A 225 5.99 -23.11 16.78
CA HIS A 225 6.87 -23.32 17.93
C HIS A 225 7.74 -24.57 17.81
N ASP A 226 7.31 -25.54 17.02
CA ASP A 226 7.97 -26.83 16.79
C ASP A 226 8.83 -26.84 15.51
N GLY A 227 8.96 -25.66 14.84
CA GLY A 227 9.73 -25.52 13.62
C GLY A 227 9.06 -26.02 12.35
N ARG A 228 7.76 -26.37 12.41
CA ARG A 228 7.01 -26.81 11.25
C ARG A 228 6.61 -25.63 10.38
N GLU A 229 6.82 -25.79 9.10
CA GLU A 229 6.52 -24.76 8.11
C GLU A 229 5.03 -24.77 7.73
N TYR A 230 4.38 -23.61 7.77
CA TYR A 230 2.99 -23.44 7.34
C TYR A 230 2.79 -22.15 6.54
N GLY A 231 1.73 -22.12 5.75
CA GLY A 231 1.32 -20.91 5.04
C GLY A 231 2.02 -20.64 3.72
N ILE A 232 2.52 -21.68 3.05
CA ILE A 232 3.01 -21.53 1.67
C ILE A 232 1.80 -21.28 0.77
N THR A 233 1.69 -20.06 0.26
CA THR A 233 0.72 -19.76 -0.79
C THR A 233 1.46 -19.57 -2.09
N THR A 234 1.15 -20.41 -3.08
CA THR A 234 1.69 -20.33 -4.43
C THR A 234 0.69 -19.67 -5.34
N ARG A 235 1.13 -18.76 -6.22
CA ARG A 235 0.30 -18.16 -7.25
C ARG A 235 0.93 -18.30 -8.63
N GLY A 236 0.10 -18.49 -9.64
CA GLY A 236 0.52 -18.58 -11.04
C GLY A 236 0.93 -17.21 -11.59
N GLY A 237 1.64 -17.17 -12.71
CA GLY A 237 2.21 -15.95 -13.30
C GLY A 237 1.20 -14.88 -13.74
N GLN A 238 -0.09 -15.12 -13.59
CA GLN A 238 -1.16 -14.16 -13.88
C GLN A 238 -1.85 -13.64 -12.61
N GLU A 239 -1.45 -14.12 -11.45
CA GLU A 239 -2.05 -13.72 -10.19
C GLU A 239 -1.24 -12.62 -9.51
N PRO A 240 -1.94 -11.69 -8.84
CA PRO A 240 -1.30 -10.62 -8.12
C PRO A 240 -0.45 -11.10 -6.95
N ALA A 241 0.61 -10.40 -6.67
CA ALA A 241 1.47 -10.69 -5.57
C ALA A 241 0.97 -10.11 -4.23
N PHE A 242 1.60 -10.52 -3.16
CA PHE A 242 1.20 -10.32 -1.77
C PHE A 242 1.59 -8.96 -1.15
N THR A 243 0.95 -8.61 -0.02
CA THR A 243 1.17 -7.38 0.76
C THR A 243 2.44 -7.45 1.60
N VAL A 244 3.19 -6.35 1.65
CA VAL A 244 4.34 -6.15 2.53
C VAL A 244 3.98 -5.15 3.62
N THR A 245 4.30 -5.44 4.87
CA THR A 245 3.93 -4.63 6.05
C THR A 245 5.06 -3.76 6.59
N ALA A 246 4.72 -2.69 7.32
CA ALA A 246 5.63 -1.65 7.80
C ALA A 246 6.68 -2.09 8.84
N ASN A 247 6.59 -3.26 9.43
CA ASN A 247 7.50 -3.74 10.48
C ASN A 247 8.61 -4.62 9.90
N TRP A 248 9.31 -4.08 8.91
CA TRP A 248 10.41 -4.77 8.24
C TRP A 248 11.73 -4.59 8.98
N ASN A 249 11.78 -5.20 10.13
CA ASN A 249 13.05 -5.67 10.61
C ASN A 249 13.31 -6.94 9.83
N MET A 250 14.04 -6.81 8.73
CA MET A 250 14.58 -7.94 7.98
C MET A 250 13.87 -8.35 6.70
N ASN A 251 14.50 -7.91 5.62
CA ASN A 251 14.99 -8.85 4.64
C ASN A 251 14.00 -9.48 3.70
N THR A 252 14.06 -9.10 2.54
CA THR A 252 14.07 -9.85 1.31
C THR A 252 12.83 -9.99 0.52
N ILE A 253 12.93 -9.56 -0.67
CA ILE A 253 12.31 -10.18 -1.83
C ILE A 253 13.36 -10.22 -2.92
N ARG A 254 13.36 -11.28 -3.69
CA ARG A 254 14.26 -11.52 -4.79
C ARG A 254 13.52 -11.85 -6.04
N ALA A 255 14.16 -11.69 -7.11
CA ALA A 255 13.65 -11.96 -8.42
C ALA A 255 14.34 -13.12 -9.07
N LEU A 256 13.62 -13.72 -9.95
CA LEU A 256 14.18 -14.58 -10.91
C LEU A 256 13.42 -14.57 -12.23
N LEU A 257 14.21 -14.68 -13.30
CA LEU A 257 13.73 -14.99 -14.62
C LEU A 257 13.58 -16.46 -14.77
N VAL A 258 12.49 -16.92 -15.28
CA VAL A 258 12.50 -18.14 -16.04
C VAL A 258 11.39 -18.19 -17.04
N GLY A 259 11.70 -18.55 -18.28
CA GLY A 259 10.73 -18.99 -19.24
C GLY A 259 10.27 -20.40 -18.89
N GLY A 260 9.04 -20.57 -18.47
CA GLY A 260 8.44 -21.87 -18.25
C GLY A 260 7.17 -22.02 -19.09
N GLN A 261 7.07 -23.12 -19.83
CA GLN A 261 5.79 -23.54 -20.37
C GLN A 261 5.01 -24.22 -19.24
N TYR A 262 3.83 -23.72 -18.93
CA TYR A 262 2.87 -24.49 -18.16
C TYR A 262 2.29 -25.56 -19.10
N GLY A 263 2.62 -26.80 -18.84
CA GLY A 263 1.92 -27.92 -19.46
C GLY A 263 0.41 -27.81 -19.13
N GLN A 264 -0.45 -28.14 -20.12
CA GLN A 264 -1.88 -28.29 -19.87
C GLN A 264 -2.07 -29.33 -18.74
N PRO A 265 -2.81 -29.02 -17.67
CA PRO A 265 -3.00 -29.95 -16.58
C PRO A 265 -3.95 -31.06 -17.04
N SER A 266 -3.41 -32.21 -17.39
CA SER A 266 -4.20 -33.43 -17.55
C SER A 266 -4.51 -34.09 -16.21
N ASP A 267 -3.82 -33.71 -15.12
CA ASP A 267 -4.06 -34.22 -13.76
C ASP A 267 -3.85 -33.15 -12.70
N LYS A 268 -4.77 -33.07 -11.74
CA LYS A 268 -4.76 -32.07 -10.66
C LYS A 268 -3.62 -32.24 -9.65
N LYS A 269 -2.75 -33.23 -9.81
CA LYS A 269 -1.67 -33.57 -8.86
C LYS A 269 -0.28 -33.10 -9.27
N ASP A 270 -0.06 -32.74 -10.52
CA ASP A 270 1.28 -32.37 -11.03
C ASP A 270 1.31 -30.97 -11.65
N ARG A 271 1.20 -29.96 -10.79
CA ARG A 271 1.32 -28.56 -11.17
C ARG A 271 2.75 -28.04 -10.98
N ARG A 272 3.75 -28.80 -11.39
CA ARG A 272 5.13 -28.30 -11.38
C ARG A 272 5.40 -27.52 -12.66
N PRO A 273 5.95 -26.30 -12.56
CA PRO A 273 6.44 -25.59 -13.74
C PRO A 273 7.59 -26.38 -14.37
N GLN A 274 7.65 -26.40 -15.69
CA GLN A 274 8.84 -26.91 -16.38
C GLN A 274 9.96 -25.88 -16.33
N THR A 275 11.14 -26.29 -15.97
CA THR A 275 12.33 -25.46 -15.87
C THR A 275 13.24 -25.69 -17.08
N SER A 276 13.86 -24.62 -17.57
CA SER A 276 15.04 -24.71 -18.42
C SER A 276 16.28 -24.28 -17.63
N SER A 277 17.40 -24.93 -17.87
CA SER A 277 18.68 -24.52 -17.29
C SER A 277 19.25 -23.30 -18.04
N ALA A 278 20.26 -22.64 -17.47
CA ALA A 278 20.91 -21.51 -18.12
C ALA A 278 21.54 -21.88 -19.49
N ASP A 279 21.80 -23.16 -19.69
CA ASP A 279 22.41 -23.71 -20.93
C ASP A 279 21.36 -24.18 -21.94
N ASP A 280 20.08 -24.20 -21.57
CA ASP A 280 19.02 -24.59 -22.48
C ASP A 280 18.59 -23.42 -23.37
N PRO A 281 18.20 -23.67 -24.64
CA PRO A 281 17.61 -22.64 -25.48
C PRO A 281 16.37 -22.06 -24.78
N ALA A 282 16.19 -20.74 -24.91
CA ALA A 282 15.02 -20.09 -24.37
C ALA A 282 13.74 -20.79 -24.85
N PRO A 283 12.77 -21.09 -23.96
CA PRO A 283 11.54 -21.77 -24.36
C PRO A 283 10.77 -20.95 -25.39
N THR A 284 10.11 -21.62 -26.30
CA THR A 284 9.29 -20.97 -27.33
C THR A 284 8.19 -20.16 -26.65
N VAL A 285 8.19 -18.85 -26.88
CA VAL A 285 7.14 -17.95 -26.41
C VAL A 285 5.91 -18.16 -27.28
N THR A 286 4.87 -18.78 -26.73
CA THR A 286 3.58 -18.89 -27.43
C THR A 286 2.79 -17.60 -27.31
N ALA A 287 1.98 -17.26 -28.32
CA ALA A 287 1.23 -16.01 -28.44
C ALA A 287 0.22 -15.73 -27.29
N SER A 288 0.00 -16.68 -26.40
CA SER A 288 -0.84 -16.54 -25.19
C SER A 288 -0.09 -16.02 -23.98
N TYR A 289 1.21 -15.78 -24.07
CA TYR A 289 2.04 -15.32 -22.96
C TYR A 289 2.36 -13.83 -23.09
N LYS A 290 1.56 -12.98 -22.43
CA LYS A 290 1.72 -11.52 -22.43
C LYS A 290 2.56 -11.04 -21.25
N GLY A 291 3.72 -11.64 -20.99
CA GLY A 291 4.60 -11.22 -19.90
C GLY A 291 5.91 -10.65 -20.42
N ASP A 292 6.33 -9.50 -19.93
CA ASP A 292 7.65 -8.94 -20.23
C ASP A 292 8.72 -9.60 -19.36
N TRP A 293 9.55 -10.44 -19.97
CA TRP A 293 10.60 -11.22 -19.31
C TRP A 293 11.88 -10.43 -19.03
N ARG A 294 11.95 -9.18 -19.45
CA ARG A 294 13.17 -8.37 -19.40
C ARG A 294 13.41 -7.68 -18.09
N ALA A 295 12.42 -7.70 -17.20
CA ALA A 295 12.57 -7.06 -15.89
C ALA A 295 11.84 -7.81 -14.78
N PHE A 296 12.47 -7.89 -13.64
CA PHE A 296 11.88 -8.41 -12.42
C PHE A 296 12.41 -7.70 -11.17
N MET A 297 11.63 -7.63 -10.13
CA MET A 297 11.95 -6.94 -8.90
C MET A 297 12.12 -7.89 -7.73
N VAL A 298 13.05 -7.53 -6.87
CA VAL A 298 13.46 -8.29 -5.70
C VAL A 298 13.35 -7.43 -4.46
N PRO A 299 12.54 -7.77 -3.47
CA PRO A 299 12.60 -7.10 -2.18
C PRO A 299 13.93 -7.33 -1.44
N GLY A 300 14.28 -6.39 -0.58
CA GLY A 300 15.37 -6.55 0.37
C GLY A 300 14.86 -7.05 1.73
N GLY A 301 15.62 -7.86 2.46
CA GLY A 301 15.23 -8.30 3.79
C GLY A 301 15.60 -9.77 4.14
N ASN A 302 15.22 -10.37 5.30
CA ASN A 302 15.57 -11.73 5.73
C ASN A 302 14.67 -12.84 5.18
N ALA A 303 15.19 -13.97 5.16
CA ALA A 303 14.93 -15.25 4.52
C ALA A 303 13.55 -15.93 4.70
N GLY A 304 12.55 -15.27 5.27
CA GLY A 304 11.29 -15.94 5.64
C GLY A 304 10.22 -16.00 4.55
N SER A 305 10.17 -15.02 3.64
CA SER A 305 9.18 -15.01 2.55
C SER A 305 9.76 -14.38 1.31
N PHE A 306 9.97 -15.18 0.29
CA PHE A 306 10.63 -14.79 -0.93
C PHE A 306 9.70 -14.83 -2.13
N ARG A 307 9.48 -13.69 -2.80
CA ARG A 307 8.83 -13.63 -4.10
C ARG A 307 9.37 -12.53 -5.01
N ALA A 308 9.77 -12.92 -6.20
CA ALA A 308 10.02 -12.02 -7.30
C ALA A 308 8.73 -11.50 -7.95
N ARG A 309 8.77 -10.30 -8.48
CA ARG A 309 7.70 -9.68 -9.25
C ARG A 309 8.11 -9.47 -10.68
N ARG A 310 7.29 -9.91 -11.61
CA ARG A 310 7.48 -9.60 -13.02
C ARG A 310 7.19 -8.13 -13.29
N SER A 311 7.66 -7.63 -14.41
CA SER A 311 7.51 -6.24 -14.83
C SER A 311 6.04 -5.79 -14.96
N ASP A 312 5.16 -6.74 -15.31
CA ASP A 312 3.73 -6.52 -15.49
C ASP A 312 2.89 -6.68 -14.21
N GLU A 313 3.49 -7.08 -13.10
CA GLU A 313 2.82 -7.21 -11.81
C GLU A 313 2.88 -5.89 -11.03
N PRO A 314 1.88 -5.60 -10.19
CA PRO A 314 1.97 -4.47 -9.26
C PRO A 314 3.11 -4.64 -8.26
N ALA A 315 3.73 -3.55 -7.85
CA ALA A 315 4.69 -3.55 -6.75
C ALA A 315 4.04 -4.10 -5.46
N GLN A 316 4.86 -4.64 -4.60
CA GLN A 316 4.43 -4.98 -3.25
C GLN A 316 4.01 -3.73 -2.46
N THR A 317 3.28 -3.90 -1.36
CA THR A 317 3.00 -2.78 -0.45
C THR A 317 4.29 -2.08 -0.06
N VAL A 318 4.36 -0.78 -0.31
CA VAL A 318 5.42 0.07 0.22
C VAL A 318 5.17 0.21 1.72
N GLY A 319 6.06 -0.36 2.51
CA GLY A 319 6.08 -0.25 3.96
C GLY A 319 7.10 0.77 4.43
N ASP A 320 7.20 0.97 5.74
CA ASP A 320 8.30 1.68 6.36
C ASP A 320 9.59 0.83 6.22
N VAL A 321 10.41 1.17 5.25
CA VAL A 321 11.71 0.51 5.04
C VAL A 321 12.81 1.20 5.85
N GLY A 322 12.62 1.36 7.13
CA GLY A 322 13.46 2.07 8.11
C GLY A 322 14.99 1.99 7.97
N ARG A 323 15.53 1.34 6.93
CA ARG A 323 16.95 1.31 6.55
C ARG A 323 17.10 1.28 5.04
N VAL A 324 17.99 2.12 4.50
CA VAL A 324 18.32 2.21 3.06
C VAL A 324 18.75 0.85 2.47
N GLY A 325 19.35 -0.05 3.26
CA GLY A 325 19.71 -1.40 2.84
C GLY A 325 18.55 -2.34 2.53
N ASN A 326 17.34 -1.99 2.97
CA ASN A 326 16.12 -2.81 2.80
C ASN A 326 15.28 -2.41 1.57
N HIS A 327 15.72 -1.43 0.78
CA HIS A 327 15.03 -1.10 -0.47
C HIS A 327 15.01 -2.29 -1.42
N PRO A 328 13.91 -2.49 -2.15
CA PRO A 328 13.82 -3.51 -3.18
C PRO A 328 14.94 -3.36 -4.21
N ARG A 329 15.33 -4.46 -4.83
CA ARG A 329 16.23 -4.47 -5.98
C ARG A 329 15.49 -5.04 -7.16
N ALA A 330 15.85 -4.60 -8.34
CA ALA A 330 15.33 -5.15 -9.58
C ALA A 330 16.48 -5.61 -10.45
N TRP A 331 16.28 -6.70 -11.17
CA TRP A 331 17.09 -7.07 -12.30
C TRP A 331 16.39 -6.57 -13.56
N ILE A 332 17.08 -5.81 -14.36
CA ILE A 332 16.52 -5.16 -15.54
C ILE A 332 17.58 -5.19 -16.62
N ASP A 333 17.33 -5.86 -17.73
CA ASP A 333 18.22 -5.96 -18.89
C ASP A 333 19.68 -6.31 -18.50
N GLY A 334 19.86 -7.29 -17.63
CA GLY A 334 21.18 -7.76 -17.20
C GLY A 334 21.81 -6.98 -16.05
N ARG A 335 21.18 -5.92 -15.54
CA ARG A 335 21.67 -5.11 -14.42
C ARG A 335 20.87 -5.39 -13.14
N VAL A 336 21.57 -5.43 -12.02
CA VAL A 336 20.93 -5.38 -10.70
C VAL A 336 20.89 -3.93 -10.26
N VAL A 337 19.71 -3.41 -10.01
CA VAL A 337 19.52 -2.02 -9.55
C VAL A 337 18.82 -1.99 -8.19
N ARG A 338 19.10 -0.94 -7.43
CA ARG A 338 18.40 -0.66 -6.19
C ARG A 338 17.24 0.30 -6.45
N ILE A 339 16.05 -0.08 -6.05
CA ILE A 339 14.85 0.75 -6.15
C ILE A 339 15.01 1.98 -5.25
N SER A 340 14.78 3.14 -5.81
CA SER A 340 14.85 4.43 -5.10
C SER A 340 13.55 4.74 -4.35
N VAL A 341 13.61 5.70 -3.44
CA VAL A 341 12.40 6.20 -2.73
C VAL A 341 11.40 6.81 -3.72
N ARG A 342 11.87 7.43 -4.80
CA ARG A 342 10.99 7.96 -5.85
C ARG A 342 10.17 6.86 -6.53
N CYS A 343 10.76 5.70 -6.77
CA CYS A 343 10.01 4.55 -7.28
C CYS A 343 8.92 4.10 -6.30
N LEU A 344 9.22 4.08 -5.00
CA LEU A 344 8.23 3.76 -3.96
C LEU A 344 7.09 4.77 -3.95
N ALA A 345 7.40 6.06 -4.11
CA ALA A 345 6.41 7.12 -4.20
C ALA A 345 5.48 6.95 -5.42
N ARG A 346 6.04 6.61 -6.59
CA ARG A 346 5.25 6.33 -7.80
C ARG A 346 4.36 5.10 -7.65
N TRP A 347 4.80 4.06 -6.94
CA TRP A 347 3.95 2.90 -6.65
C TRP A 347 2.80 3.23 -5.68
N GLN A 348 2.96 4.25 -4.84
CA GLN A 348 1.90 4.83 -4.02
C GLN A 348 1.16 5.97 -4.74
N THR A 349 1.48 6.18 -6.02
CA THR A 349 0.86 7.19 -6.89
C THR A 349 1.02 8.64 -6.43
N PHE A 350 2.10 8.93 -5.67
CA PHE A 350 2.50 10.31 -5.42
C PHE A 350 2.96 10.97 -6.72
N PRO A 351 2.60 12.23 -6.97
CA PRO A 351 3.08 12.96 -8.15
C PRO A 351 4.60 13.21 -8.09
N ASP A 352 5.24 13.31 -9.26
CA ASP A 352 6.69 13.54 -9.32
C ASP A 352 7.10 14.89 -8.76
N SER A 353 6.19 15.87 -8.79
CA SER A 353 6.38 17.18 -8.18
C SER A 353 6.40 17.14 -6.65
N TYR A 354 5.97 16.05 -6.03
CA TYR A 354 6.00 15.93 -4.57
C TYR A 354 7.44 15.83 -4.07
N GLU A 355 7.87 16.83 -3.32
CA GLU A 355 9.20 16.91 -2.71
C GLU A 355 9.29 15.92 -1.54
N LEU A 356 10.16 14.93 -1.67
CA LEU A 356 10.39 13.93 -0.64
C LEU A 356 11.42 14.43 0.38
N PRO A 357 11.36 13.95 1.64
CA PRO A 357 12.42 14.16 2.61
C PRO A 357 13.78 13.70 2.08
N GLU A 358 14.84 14.44 2.40
CA GLU A 358 16.21 14.06 2.03
C GLU A 358 16.64 12.72 2.67
N LYS A 359 16.24 12.52 3.93
CA LYS A 359 16.51 11.25 4.63
C LYS A 359 15.64 10.16 4.07
N ALA A 360 16.24 9.21 3.36
CA ALA A 360 15.54 8.08 2.74
C ALA A 360 14.68 7.27 3.73
N THR A 361 15.07 7.18 5.00
CA THR A 361 14.30 6.49 6.04
C THR A 361 13.00 7.23 6.37
N VAL A 362 13.04 8.55 6.47
CA VAL A 362 11.86 9.40 6.71
C VAL A 362 10.95 9.36 5.50
N ALA A 363 11.52 9.52 4.29
CA ALA A 363 10.77 9.45 3.05
C ALA A 363 10.06 8.10 2.86
N SER A 364 10.75 6.99 3.14
CA SER A 364 10.15 5.65 3.05
C SER A 364 9.04 5.44 4.07
N ARG A 365 9.20 5.95 5.29
CA ARG A 365 8.17 5.90 6.34
C ARG A 365 6.94 6.72 5.93
N LEU A 366 7.15 7.95 5.44
CA LEU A 366 6.09 8.81 4.94
C LEU A 366 5.27 8.12 3.85
N ILE A 367 5.96 7.60 2.82
CA ILE A 367 5.31 6.93 1.69
C ILE A 367 4.62 5.64 2.12
N GLY A 368 5.29 4.83 2.96
CA GLY A 368 4.77 3.52 3.40
C GLY A 368 3.51 3.62 4.25
N ASN A 369 3.37 4.70 5.02
CA ASN A 369 2.19 4.95 5.86
C ASN A 369 1.05 5.64 5.10
N ALA A 370 1.33 6.23 3.95
CA ALA A 370 0.32 6.97 3.20
C ALA A 370 -0.77 6.07 2.58
N VAL A 371 -1.94 6.62 2.45
CA VAL A 371 -2.97 6.10 1.53
C VAL A 371 -2.50 6.39 0.10
N PRO A 372 -2.55 5.44 -0.85
CA PRO A 372 -2.23 5.72 -2.25
C PRO A 372 -3.13 6.82 -2.81
N CYS A 373 -2.50 7.83 -3.45
CA CYS A 373 -3.24 9.02 -3.89
C CYS A 373 -4.36 8.68 -4.88
N LEU A 374 -4.08 7.81 -5.86
CA LEU A 374 -5.09 7.37 -6.85
C LEU A 374 -6.23 6.57 -6.19
N LEU A 375 -5.95 5.77 -5.17
CA LEU A 375 -7.01 5.06 -4.44
C LEU A 375 -7.96 6.06 -3.78
N ALA A 376 -7.43 7.08 -3.10
CA ALA A 376 -8.23 8.12 -2.48
C ALA A 376 -9.08 8.88 -3.51
N GLU A 377 -8.49 9.28 -4.63
CA GLU A 377 -9.18 9.94 -5.75
C GLU A 377 -10.38 9.11 -6.25
N LYS A 378 -10.16 7.83 -6.55
CA LYS A 378 -11.20 6.91 -7.05
C LYS A 378 -12.34 6.70 -6.04
N LEU A 379 -12.00 6.52 -4.77
CA LEU A 379 -13.01 6.34 -3.72
C LEU A 379 -13.86 7.60 -3.50
N LEU A 380 -13.23 8.77 -3.56
CA LEU A 380 -13.91 10.06 -3.36
C LEU A 380 -14.77 10.46 -4.55
N GLY A 381 -14.37 10.11 -5.77
CA GLY A 381 -15.16 10.38 -6.97
C GLY A 381 -16.57 9.79 -6.95
N GLN A 382 -16.81 8.76 -6.15
CA GLN A 382 -18.14 8.15 -5.94
C GLN A 382 -18.95 8.82 -4.80
N LEU A 383 -18.30 9.59 -3.94
CA LEU A 383 -18.91 10.21 -2.75
C LEU A 383 -19.31 11.69 -2.95
N ARG A 384 -19.03 12.21 -4.13
CA ARG A 384 -19.33 13.59 -4.54
C ARG A 384 -20.78 13.77 -5.02
#